data_2ca584c0c9314a5810dc978f3e059f99
#
_entry.id   2ca584c0c9314a5810dc978f3e059f99
#
_cell.length_a   1.000
_cell.length_b   1.000
_cell.length_c   1.000
_cell.angle_alpha   90.00
_cell.angle_beta   90.00
_cell.angle_gamma   90.00
#
_symmetry.space_group_name_H-M   'P 1'
#
loop_
_entity.id
_entity.type
_entity.pdbx_description
1 polymer ?
#
loop_
_entity_poly.entity_id
_entity_poly.type
_entity_poly.pdbx_seq_one_letter_code
_entity_poly.pdbx_strand_id
1 'polypeptide(L)'
;MTKGTDIELDEIELGFAGFFLNRTSRSGILRGGVIGGKAQAGDYKLDARFRQEDLVARIRAISNRKSQITVTGMDALELLMTVGPGLPEKCLAYLDPPYYIKGSQLYRNHYQHGDHETIAHFAANTKLPLLITYDNCPEIRQLYRGMETTEFSLIYSTHTARPKASEILIHANVKIPNKPTLTRGGTISSSAAERIVF
;
A
#
# COMPACT_ATOMS: atom_id res chain seq x y z
N MET A 1 31.99 2.15 21.35
CA MET A 1 30.88 1.19 21.39
C MET A 1 29.85 1.70 22.40
N THR A 2 28.90 2.50 21.98
CA THR A 2 27.77 2.95 22.81
C THR A 2 26.74 1.84 22.84
N LYS A 3 26.57 1.18 23.98
CA LYS A 3 25.45 0.29 24.27
C LYS A 3 24.18 1.12 24.10
N GLY A 4 23.40 0.86 23.03
CA GLY A 4 22.04 1.36 22.95
C GLY A 4 21.26 0.74 24.10
N THR A 5 20.72 1.58 24.96
CA THR A 5 19.68 1.16 25.90
C THR A 5 18.48 0.76 25.07
N ASP A 6 18.14 -0.52 25.06
CA ASP A 6 16.86 -0.99 24.53
C ASP A 6 15.76 -0.35 25.40
N ILE A 7 15.14 0.70 24.87
CA ILE A 7 13.96 1.30 25.48
C ILE A 7 12.79 0.40 25.09
N GLU A 8 12.24 -0.32 26.05
CA GLU A 8 11.02 -1.08 25.88
C GLU A 8 9.84 -0.08 25.83
N LEU A 9 9.36 0.21 24.62
CA LEU A 9 8.19 1.05 24.40
C LEU A 9 6.93 0.19 24.57
N ASP A 10 5.89 0.75 25.19
CA ASP A 10 4.59 0.10 25.17
C ASP A 10 3.97 0.14 23.74
N GLU A 11 2.92 -0.65 23.52
CA GLU A 11 2.28 -0.74 22.18
C GLU A 11 1.75 0.61 21.68
N ILE A 12 1.29 1.47 22.57
CA ILE A 12 0.75 2.80 22.24
C ILE A 12 1.89 3.72 21.85
N GLU A 13 2.98 3.72 22.62
CA GLU A 13 4.18 4.51 22.33
C GLU A 13 4.80 4.10 21.00
N LEU A 14 4.95 2.79 20.77
CA LEU A 14 5.46 2.25 19.51
C LEU A 14 4.56 2.61 18.32
N GLY A 15 3.25 2.46 18.49
CA GLY A 15 2.26 2.82 17.49
C GLY A 15 2.29 4.31 17.17
N PHE A 16 2.36 5.16 18.20
CA PHE A 16 2.47 6.61 18.03
C PHE A 16 3.80 7.01 17.35
N ALA A 17 4.91 6.41 17.75
CA ALA A 17 6.21 6.68 17.13
C ALA A 17 6.21 6.34 15.63
N GLY A 18 5.70 5.17 15.26
CA GLY A 18 5.56 4.76 13.86
C GLY A 18 4.64 5.69 13.06
N PHE A 19 3.49 6.05 13.64
CA PHE A 19 2.54 6.98 13.04
C PHE A 19 3.16 8.38 12.87
N PHE A 20 3.81 8.92 13.89
CA PHE A 20 4.47 10.22 13.85
C PHE A 20 5.56 10.26 12.78
N LEU A 21 6.44 9.28 12.77
CA LEU A 21 7.51 9.18 11.78
C LEU A 21 6.95 9.07 10.35
N ASN A 22 5.91 8.27 10.14
CA ASN A 22 5.26 8.19 8.83
C ASN A 22 4.70 9.54 8.38
N ARG A 23 4.09 10.30 9.29
CA ARG A 23 3.46 11.60 8.96
C ARG A 23 4.46 12.72 8.76
N THR A 24 5.59 12.68 9.44
CA THR A 24 6.60 13.74 9.44
C THR A 24 7.80 13.47 8.52
N SER A 25 7.96 12.24 8.05
CA SER A 25 9.00 11.87 7.08
C SER A 25 8.56 12.11 5.63
N ARG A 26 9.54 12.42 4.76
CA ARG A 26 9.30 12.61 3.32
C ARG A 26 8.66 11.36 2.71
N SER A 27 7.59 11.56 1.97
CA SER A 27 6.81 10.49 1.33
C SER A 27 6.29 9.40 2.28
N GLY A 28 6.34 9.62 3.61
CA GLY A 28 5.97 8.61 4.60
C GLY A 28 7.02 7.52 4.80
N ILE A 29 8.19 7.64 4.18
CA ILE A 29 9.28 6.68 4.29
C ILE A 29 10.04 6.97 5.60
N LEU A 30 10.09 6.01 6.53
CA LEU A 30 10.70 6.21 7.86
C LEU A 30 12.17 6.68 7.80
N ARG A 31 12.90 6.26 6.77
CA ARG A 31 14.30 6.67 6.52
C ARG A 31 14.44 7.84 5.55
N GLY A 32 13.32 8.40 5.06
CA GLY A 32 13.32 9.47 4.06
C GLY A 32 13.77 10.84 4.58
N GLY A 33 14.04 10.94 5.87
CA GLY A 33 14.35 12.18 6.55
C GLY A 33 13.12 13.08 6.73
N VAL A 34 13.24 14.09 7.58
CA VAL A 34 12.11 14.94 7.94
C VAL A 34 11.65 15.85 6.79
N ILE A 35 10.35 16.11 6.70
CA ILE A 35 9.80 17.11 5.79
C ILE A 35 10.37 18.49 6.19
N GLY A 36 10.80 19.29 5.21
CA GLY A 36 11.44 20.59 5.46
C GLY A 36 12.95 20.52 5.74
N GLY A 37 13.50 19.30 5.90
CA GLY A 37 14.90 19.08 6.26
C GLY A 37 15.19 19.36 7.74
N LYS A 38 16.40 19.06 8.21
CA LYS A 38 16.79 19.27 9.62
C LYS A 38 16.70 20.74 10.05
N ALA A 39 17.06 21.67 9.15
CA ALA A 39 17.00 23.10 9.40
C ALA A 39 15.58 23.70 9.18
N GLN A 40 14.60 22.89 8.79
CA GLN A 40 13.24 23.35 8.47
C GLN A 40 13.22 24.54 7.49
N ALA A 41 14.17 24.59 6.54
CA ALA A 41 14.30 25.63 5.54
C ALA A 41 13.48 25.39 4.26
N GLY A 42 12.93 24.17 4.05
CA GLY A 42 12.11 23.83 2.90
C GLY A 42 10.75 24.52 2.91
N ASP A 43 10.07 24.55 1.76
CA ASP A 43 8.73 25.16 1.58
C ASP A 43 7.67 24.50 2.47
N TYR A 44 7.74 23.18 2.63
CA TYR A 44 6.88 22.42 3.54
C TYR A 44 7.64 22.13 4.84
N LYS A 45 6.96 22.33 5.96
CA LYS A 45 7.51 22.09 7.31
C LYS A 45 7.14 20.69 7.80
N LEU A 46 7.69 20.33 8.96
CA LEU A 46 7.50 19.04 9.62
C LEU A 46 6.02 18.65 9.75
N ASP A 47 5.17 19.62 10.05
CA ASP A 47 3.73 19.48 10.31
C ASP A 47 2.86 19.49 9.05
N ALA A 48 3.44 19.66 7.86
CA ALA A 48 2.69 19.77 6.61
C ALA A 48 1.69 18.62 6.35
N ARG A 49 1.95 17.45 6.93
CA ARG A 49 1.07 16.26 6.87
C ARG A 49 0.52 15.86 8.23
N PHE A 50 0.66 16.72 9.26
CA PHE A 50 0.27 16.42 10.63
C PHE A 50 -0.84 17.36 11.12
N ARG A 51 -1.93 17.43 10.37
CA ARG A 51 -3.14 18.17 10.80
C ARG A 51 -3.85 17.34 11.88
N GLN A 52 -3.67 17.73 13.12
CA GLN A 52 -4.08 16.95 14.29
C GLN A 52 -5.57 16.61 14.27
N GLU A 53 -6.43 17.57 14.01
CA GLU A 53 -7.90 17.36 14.01
C GLU A 53 -8.32 16.31 12.99
N ASP A 54 -7.84 16.39 11.74
CA ASP A 54 -8.12 15.42 10.68
C ASP A 54 -7.62 14.02 11.06
N LEU A 55 -6.42 13.96 11.63
CA LEU A 55 -5.81 12.70 12.01
C LEU A 55 -6.55 12.03 13.17
N VAL A 56 -6.93 12.81 14.19
CA VAL A 56 -7.75 12.33 15.31
C VAL A 56 -9.11 11.85 14.81
N ALA A 57 -9.76 12.60 13.92
CA ALA A 57 -11.04 12.18 13.35
C ALA A 57 -10.95 10.84 12.62
N ARG A 58 -9.88 10.64 11.82
CA ARG A 58 -9.62 9.36 11.12
C ARG A 58 -9.35 8.22 12.08
N ILE A 59 -8.52 8.43 13.10
CA ILE A 59 -8.22 7.40 14.11
C ILE A 59 -9.51 6.99 14.83
N ARG A 60 -10.35 7.95 15.24
CA ARG A 60 -11.65 7.66 15.86
C ARG A 60 -12.58 6.88 14.93
N ALA A 61 -12.64 7.25 13.64
CA ALA A 61 -13.45 6.54 12.66
C ALA A 61 -13.02 5.08 12.49
N ILE A 62 -11.71 4.80 12.48
CA ILE A 62 -11.14 3.44 12.46
C ILE A 62 -11.47 2.72 13.77
N SER A 63 -11.22 3.37 14.91
CA SER A 63 -11.50 2.80 16.23
C SER A 63 -12.96 2.37 16.42
N ASN A 64 -13.91 3.17 15.89
CA ASN A 64 -15.34 2.83 15.91
C ASN A 64 -15.69 1.57 15.09
N ARG A 65 -14.76 1.11 14.23
CA ARG A 65 -14.92 -0.08 13.40
C ARG A 65 -13.95 -1.21 13.79
N LYS A 66 -13.28 -1.11 14.92
CA LYS A 66 -12.24 -2.07 15.34
C LYS A 66 -12.70 -3.53 15.35
N SER A 67 -13.99 -3.79 15.67
CA SER A 67 -14.55 -5.14 15.63
C SER A 67 -14.70 -5.73 14.22
N GLN A 68 -14.57 -4.91 13.17
CA GLN A 68 -14.66 -5.29 11.77
C GLN A 68 -13.28 -5.38 11.10
N ILE A 69 -12.21 -5.11 11.85
CA ILE A 69 -10.84 -5.03 11.34
C ILE A 69 -9.97 -6.04 12.06
N THR A 70 -9.32 -6.90 11.30
CA THR A 70 -8.29 -7.82 11.79
C THR A 70 -6.96 -7.45 11.14
N VAL A 71 -5.93 -7.28 11.95
CA VAL A 71 -4.56 -6.98 11.49
C VAL A 71 -3.67 -8.15 11.87
N THR A 72 -2.83 -8.61 10.94
CA THR A 72 -1.89 -9.69 11.17
C THR A 72 -0.48 -9.28 10.71
N GLY A 73 0.54 -9.90 11.27
CA GLY A 73 1.92 -9.77 10.81
C GLY A 73 2.36 -10.92 9.90
N MET A 74 1.42 -11.69 9.36
CA MET A 74 1.71 -12.82 8.48
C MET A 74 2.16 -12.34 7.10
N ASP A 75 2.91 -13.20 6.39
CA ASP A 75 3.10 -13.03 4.95
C ASP A 75 1.75 -13.08 4.23
N ALA A 76 1.60 -12.27 3.16
CA ALA A 76 0.33 -12.12 2.48
C ALA A 76 -0.18 -13.42 1.86
N LEU A 77 0.72 -14.24 1.27
CA LEU A 77 0.32 -15.53 0.69
C LEU A 77 -0.01 -16.55 1.78
N GLU A 78 0.77 -16.58 2.86
CA GLU A 78 0.47 -17.44 4.01
C GLU A 78 -0.91 -17.10 4.59
N LEU A 79 -1.23 -15.82 4.74
CA LEU A 79 -2.55 -15.36 5.18
C LEU A 79 -3.64 -15.87 4.23
N LEU A 80 -3.49 -15.64 2.92
CA LEU A 80 -4.51 -16.03 1.94
C LEU A 80 -4.68 -17.55 1.85
N MET A 81 -3.61 -18.32 1.99
CA MET A 81 -3.68 -19.79 2.05
C MET A 81 -4.40 -20.29 3.31
N THR A 82 -4.20 -19.60 4.42
CA THR A 82 -4.79 -19.98 5.72
C THR A 82 -6.25 -19.59 5.81
N VAL A 83 -6.60 -18.36 5.48
CA VAL A 83 -7.95 -17.83 5.65
C VAL A 83 -8.81 -17.96 4.40
N GLY A 84 -8.19 -18.03 3.21
CA GLY A 84 -8.88 -18.05 1.92
C GLY A 84 -10.01 -19.08 1.81
N PRO A 85 -9.80 -20.35 2.25
CA PRO A 85 -10.83 -21.37 2.19
C PRO A 85 -12.08 -21.07 3.02
N GLY A 86 -11.96 -20.23 4.07
CA GLY A 86 -13.04 -19.84 4.96
C GLY A 86 -13.67 -18.48 4.66
N LEU A 87 -13.17 -17.78 3.65
CA LEU A 87 -13.69 -16.46 3.29
C LEU A 87 -15.11 -16.57 2.70
N PRO A 88 -15.96 -15.56 2.95
CA PRO A 88 -17.27 -15.49 2.31
C PRO A 88 -17.17 -15.48 0.79
N GLU A 89 -18.19 -15.99 0.09
CA GLU A 89 -18.25 -15.96 -1.37
C GLU A 89 -18.08 -14.53 -1.94
N LYS A 90 -18.64 -13.53 -1.24
CA LYS A 90 -18.49 -12.11 -1.59
C LYS A 90 -17.28 -11.50 -0.86
N CYS A 91 -16.10 -11.95 -1.21
CA CYS A 91 -14.84 -11.36 -0.72
C CYS A 91 -14.01 -10.84 -1.90
N LEU A 92 -13.05 -10.00 -1.61
CA LEU A 92 -12.03 -9.51 -2.54
C LEU A 92 -10.70 -9.48 -1.82
N ALA A 93 -9.70 -10.13 -2.37
CA ALA A 93 -8.32 -9.97 -1.94
C ALA A 93 -7.64 -8.89 -2.78
N TYR A 94 -6.95 -7.96 -2.11
CA TYR A 94 -6.12 -6.95 -2.77
C TYR A 94 -4.68 -7.08 -2.27
N LEU A 95 -3.76 -7.29 -3.19
CA LEU A 95 -2.34 -7.37 -2.92
C LEU A 95 -1.63 -6.14 -3.49
N ASP A 96 -0.83 -5.49 -2.66
CA ASP A 96 0.07 -4.39 -3.04
C ASP A 96 1.50 -4.73 -2.58
N PRO A 97 2.13 -5.73 -3.23
CA PRO A 97 3.45 -6.20 -2.83
C PRO A 97 4.52 -5.12 -3.12
N PRO A 98 5.71 -5.25 -2.52
CA PRO A 98 6.84 -4.39 -2.87
C PRO A 98 7.08 -4.41 -4.39
N TYR A 99 7.20 -3.22 -5.00
CA TYR A 99 7.37 -3.10 -6.45
C TYR A 99 8.64 -3.79 -6.92
N TYR A 100 8.59 -4.40 -8.11
CA TYR A 100 9.68 -5.19 -8.65
C TYR A 100 10.97 -4.37 -8.83
N ILE A 101 10.89 -3.19 -9.49
CA ILE A 101 12.05 -2.33 -9.71
C ILE A 101 12.38 -1.49 -8.48
N LYS A 102 11.37 -0.87 -7.86
CA LYS A 102 11.57 0.11 -6.79
C LYS A 102 11.59 -0.51 -5.39
N GLY A 103 11.17 -1.76 -5.25
CA GLY A 103 11.04 -2.43 -3.96
C GLY A 103 12.35 -2.47 -3.17
N SER A 104 13.46 -2.82 -3.83
CA SER A 104 14.79 -2.88 -3.23
C SER A 104 15.30 -1.53 -2.70
N GLN A 105 14.85 -0.42 -3.27
CA GLN A 105 15.25 0.93 -2.87
C GLN A 105 14.38 1.49 -1.75
N LEU A 106 13.12 1.06 -1.65
CA LEU A 106 12.13 1.65 -0.75
C LEU A 106 11.89 0.81 0.51
N TYR A 107 12.02 -0.49 0.41
CA TYR A 107 11.64 -1.41 1.48
C TYR A 107 12.84 -2.18 2.04
N ARG A 108 12.82 -2.40 3.34
CA ARG A 108 13.84 -3.18 4.05
C ARG A 108 13.76 -4.66 3.69
N ASN A 109 12.53 -5.15 3.56
CA ASN A 109 12.19 -6.49 3.12
C ASN A 109 11.63 -6.36 1.70
N HIS A 110 12.49 -6.38 0.70
CA HIS A 110 12.09 -6.39 -0.70
C HIS A 110 11.99 -7.83 -1.19
N TYR A 111 11.04 -8.05 -2.07
CA TYR A 111 10.85 -9.35 -2.70
C TYR A 111 11.96 -9.63 -3.72
N GLN A 112 12.38 -10.88 -3.79
CA GLN A 112 13.22 -11.39 -4.86
C GLN A 112 12.34 -11.88 -6.01
N HIS A 113 12.94 -12.17 -7.17
CA HIS A 113 12.17 -12.62 -8.33
C HIS A 113 11.28 -13.83 -8.01
N GLY A 114 11.78 -14.82 -7.27
CA GLY A 114 11.03 -16.02 -6.87
C GLY A 114 9.80 -15.73 -5.99
N ASP A 115 9.85 -14.66 -5.18
CA ASP A 115 8.70 -14.27 -4.37
C ASP A 115 7.57 -13.75 -5.27
N HIS A 116 7.92 -12.96 -6.30
CA HIS A 116 6.98 -12.47 -7.30
C HIS A 116 6.42 -13.63 -8.16
N GLU A 117 7.25 -14.61 -8.52
CA GLU A 117 6.79 -15.84 -9.20
C GLU A 117 5.77 -16.61 -8.35
N THR A 118 6.01 -16.70 -7.04
CA THR A 118 5.10 -17.40 -6.12
C THR A 118 3.74 -16.72 -6.07
N ILE A 119 3.70 -15.36 -6.02
CA ILE A 119 2.44 -14.60 -6.08
C ILE A 119 1.74 -14.83 -7.43
N ALA A 120 2.49 -14.78 -8.53
CA ALA A 120 1.91 -14.99 -9.87
C ALA A 120 1.32 -16.39 -10.02
N HIS A 121 2.03 -17.42 -9.52
CA HIS A 121 1.52 -18.78 -9.50
C HIS A 121 0.25 -18.92 -8.64
N PHE A 122 0.23 -18.31 -7.45
CA PHE A 122 -0.98 -18.25 -6.63
C PHE A 122 -2.14 -17.60 -7.36
N ALA A 123 -1.90 -16.44 -7.97
CA ALA A 123 -2.93 -15.68 -8.70
C ALA A 123 -3.52 -16.48 -9.87
N ALA A 124 -2.69 -17.23 -10.59
CA ALA A 124 -3.14 -18.06 -11.72
C ALA A 124 -3.98 -19.27 -11.29
N ASN A 125 -3.82 -19.76 -10.05
CA ASN A 125 -4.46 -20.99 -9.58
C ASN A 125 -5.55 -20.76 -8.52
N THR A 126 -5.67 -19.55 -7.98
CA THR A 126 -6.68 -19.24 -6.97
C THR A 126 -8.08 -19.13 -7.58
N LYS A 127 -9.10 -19.43 -6.78
CA LYS A 127 -10.50 -19.11 -7.10
C LYS A 127 -10.99 -17.82 -6.42
N LEU A 128 -10.16 -17.22 -5.55
CA LEU A 128 -10.49 -15.98 -4.89
C LEU A 128 -10.56 -14.83 -5.90
N PRO A 129 -11.57 -13.94 -5.80
CA PRO A 129 -11.51 -12.65 -6.47
C PRO A 129 -10.29 -11.87 -5.99
N LEU A 130 -9.37 -11.57 -6.90
CA LEU A 130 -8.05 -11.04 -6.57
C LEU A 130 -7.69 -9.85 -7.46
N LEU A 131 -7.18 -8.79 -6.83
CA LEU A 131 -6.55 -7.65 -7.47
C LEU A 131 -5.11 -7.55 -6.98
N ILE A 132 -4.19 -7.26 -7.89
CA ILE A 132 -2.77 -7.03 -7.56
C ILE A 132 -2.28 -5.79 -8.31
N THR A 133 -1.58 -4.89 -7.61
CA THR A 133 -0.92 -3.73 -8.24
C THR A 133 0.58 -3.90 -8.25
N TYR A 134 1.19 -3.48 -9.36
CA TYR A 134 2.64 -3.48 -9.56
C TYR A 134 3.10 -2.30 -10.40
N ASP A 135 4.40 -2.00 -10.34
CA ASP A 135 5.07 -1.22 -11.37
C ASP A 135 5.03 -1.97 -12.71
N ASN A 136 4.72 -1.23 -13.77
CA ASN A 136 4.55 -1.81 -15.09
C ASN A 136 5.91 -2.02 -15.76
N CYS A 137 6.53 -3.17 -15.51
CA CYS A 137 7.83 -3.56 -16.05
C CYS A 137 7.75 -4.86 -16.85
N PRO A 138 8.74 -5.15 -17.72
CA PRO A 138 8.74 -6.35 -18.56
C PRO A 138 8.66 -7.65 -17.75
N GLU A 139 9.32 -7.72 -16.61
CA GLU A 139 9.37 -8.89 -15.73
C GLU A 139 7.99 -9.20 -15.17
N ILE A 140 7.28 -8.21 -14.67
CA ILE A 140 5.91 -8.38 -14.17
C ILE A 140 4.96 -8.77 -15.31
N ARG A 141 5.06 -8.15 -16.47
CA ARG A 141 4.26 -8.54 -17.64
C ARG A 141 4.50 -9.99 -18.04
N GLN A 142 5.73 -10.48 -17.92
CA GLN A 142 6.06 -11.86 -18.23
C GLN A 142 5.47 -12.83 -17.20
N LEU A 143 5.58 -12.52 -15.90
CA LEU A 143 5.03 -13.34 -14.81
C LEU A 143 3.51 -13.50 -14.89
N TYR A 144 2.83 -12.45 -15.28
CA TYR A 144 1.35 -12.44 -15.38
C TYR A 144 0.84 -12.62 -16.81
N ARG A 145 1.68 -13.17 -17.70
CA ARG A 145 1.29 -13.43 -19.09
C ARG A 145 0.08 -14.38 -19.16
N GLY A 146 -0.96 -13.92 -19.87
CA GLY A 146 -2.21 -14.68 -20.00
C GLY A 146 -3.28 -14.37 -18.95
N MET A 147 -2.97 -13.54 -17.96
CA MET A 147 -3.95 -13.00 -17.03
C MET A 147 -4.53 -11.67 -17.54
N GLU A 148 -5.72 -11.32 -17.08
CA GLU A 148 -6.33 -10.04 -17.40
C GLU A 148 -5.59 -8.91 -16.67
N THR A 149 -5.23 -7.87 -17.41
CA THR A 149 -4.47 -6.73 -16.87
C THR A 149 -5.02 -5.40 -17.36
N THR A 150 -4.89 -4.38 -16.55
CA THR A 150 -5.26 -3.00 -16.89
C THR A 150 -4.11 -2.05 -16.53
N GLU A 151 -3.60 -1.34 -17.54
CA GLU A 151 -2.56 -0.33 -17.32
C GLU A 151 -3.18 1.00 -16.93
N PHE A 152 -2.55 1.68 -15.98
CA PHE A 152 -2.92 3.02 -15.57
C PHE A 152 -1.67 3.85 -15.23
N SER A 153 -1.81 5.16 -15.29
CA SER A 153 -0.70 6.07 -15.01
C SER A 153 -0.95 6.83 -13.72
N LEU A 154 0.03 6.84 -12.83
CA LEU A 154 0.05 7.66 -11.62
C LEU A 154 0.93 8.89 -11.83
N ILE A 155 0.49 10.03 -11.32
CA ILE A 155 1.30 11.25 -11.26
C ILE A 155 1.78 11.37 -9.81
N TYR A 156 3.04 11.02 -9.57
CA TYR A 156 3.64 11.20 -8.25
C TYR A 156 3.94 12.67 -7.98
N SER A 157 3.45 13.19 -6.86
CA SER A 157 3.63 14.60 -6.44
C SER A 157 4.97 14.87 -5.75
N THR A 158 5.89 13.89 -5.70
CA THR A 158 7.06 13.92 -4.83
C THR A 158 8.31 14.57 -5.43
N HIS A 159 8.29 14.95 -6.71
CA HIS A 159 9.44 15.56 -7.38
C HIS A 159 9.04 16.79 -8.18
N THR A 160 10.00 17.72 -8.33
CA THR A 160 9.90 18.91 -9.20
C THR A 160 9.63 18.50 -10.67
N ALA A 161 10.17 17.37 -11.11
CA ALA A 161 9.77 16.70 -12.34
C ALA A 161 8.78 15.58 -11.95
N ARG A 162 7.51 15.74 -12.25
CA ARG A 162 6.46 14.77 -12.01
C ARG A 162 6.54 13.61 -13.01
N PRO A 163 7.35 12.56 -12.79
CA PRO A 163 7.43 11.45 -13.73
C PRO A 163 6.06 10.74 -13.75
N LYS A 164 5.55 10.51 -14.94
CA LYS A 164 4.44 9.58 -15.12
C LYS A 164 5.00 8.19 -14.85
N ALA A 165 4.54 7.58 -13.76
CA ALA A 165 4.79 6.16 -13.56
C ALA A 165 3.62 5.38 -14.17
N SER A 166 3.94 4.37 -14.93
CA SER A 166 2.97 3.39 -15.42
C SER A 166 2.88 2.27 -14.40
N GLU A 167 1.68 1.94 -14.00
CA GLU A 167 1.38 0.82 -13.13
C GLU A 167 0.45 -0.16 -13.86
N ILE A 168 0.43 -1.39 -13.38
CA ILE A 168 -0.40 -2.46 -13.91
C ILE A 168 -1.26 -3.03 -12.78
N LEU A 169 -2.56 -3.12 -13.04
CA LEU A 169 -3.51 -3.83 -12.21
C LEU A 169 -3.76 -5.20 -12.85
N ILE A 170 -3.42 -6.24 -12.14
CA ILE A 170 -3.69 -7.63 -12.50
C ILE A 170 -4.94 -8.05 -11.75
N HIS A 171 -5.85 -8.78 -12.42
CA HIS A 171 -7.05 -9.26 -11.77
C HIS A 171 -7.38 -10.71 -12.15
N ALA A 172 -7.80 -11.47 -11.15
CA ALA A 172 -8.22 -12.85 -11.28
C ALA A 172 -9.60 -13.05 -10.65
N ASN A 173 -10.48 -13.79 -11.32
CA ASN A 173 -11.83 -14.12 -10.83
C ASN A 173 -12.71 -12.91 -10.46
N VAL A 174 -12.39 -11.73 -10.98
CA VAL A 174 -13.17 -10.51 -10.78
C VAL A 174 -13.25 -9.73 -12.10
N LYS A 175 -14.44 -9.25 -12.43
CA LYS A 175 -14.64 -8.37 -13.58
C LYS A 175 -14.51 -6.92 -13.15
N ILE A 176 -13.65 -6.16 -13.83
CA ILE A 176 -13.53 -4.72 -13.63
C ILE A 176 -14.50 -4.02 -14.55
N PRO A 177 -15.56 -3.37 -14.03
CA PRO A 177 -16.64 -2.83 -14.86
C PRO A 177 -16.20 -1.66 -15.76
N ASN A 178 -15.20 -0.91 -15.31
CA ASN A 178 -14.68 0.27 -16.05
C ASN A 178 -13.17 0.36 -15.88
N LYS A 179 -12.46 0.91 -16.89
CA LYS A 179 -11.06 1.25 -16.74
C LYS A 179 -10.88 2.22 -15.57
N PRO A 180 -9.94 1.96 -14.63
CA PRO A 180 -9.65 2.91 -13.57
C PRO A 180 -9.18 4.22 -14.18
N THR A 181 -9.91 5.30 -13.90
CA THR A 181 -9.54 6.66 -14.29
C THR A 181 -9.17 7.45 -13.05
N LEU A 182 -7.94 7.95 -13.00
CA LEU A 182 -7.52 8.86 -11.94
C LEU A 182 -8.01 10.25 -12.27
N THR A 183 -9.04 10.70 -11.54
CA THR A 183 -9.46 12.10 -11.57
C THR A 183 -8.52 12.95 -10.74
N ARG A 184 -8.07 14.09 -11.27
CA ARG A 184 -7.37 15.10 -10.46
C ARG A 184 -8.32 15.56 -9.35
N GLY A 185 -7.93 15.31 -8.09
CA GLY A 185 -8.64 15.81 -6.93
C GLY A 185 -9.64 14.82 -6.33
N GLY A 186 -9.20 13.70 -5.83
CA GLY A 186 -9.67 12.97 -4.65
C GLY A 186 -11.16 12.79 -4.36
N THR A 187 -12.07 13.02 -5.30
CA THR A 187 -13.49 12.77 -5.10
C THR A 187 -13.94 11.70 -6.09
N ILE A 188 -14.18 10.51 -5.59
CA ILE A 188 -14.90 9.48 -6.34
C ILE A 188 -16.34 9.95 -6.44
N SER A 189 -16.80 10.32 -7.64
CA SER A 189 -18.21 10.61 -7.84
C SER A 189 -19.00 9.31 -7.66
N SER A 190 -19.85 9.28 -6.65
CA SER A 190 -20.65 8.15 -6.23
C SER A 190 -21.90 7.96 -7.11
N SER A 191 -21.74 7.52 -8.33
CA SER A 191 -22.92 7.05 -9.10
C SER A 191 -22.98 5.53 -9.30
N ALA A 192 -22.07 4.78 -8.67
CA ALA A 192 -22.11 3.31 -8.55
C ALA A 192 -21.24 2.84 -7.39
N ALA A 193 -21.48 3.37 -6.19
CA ALA A 193 -20.75 2.95 -5.01
C ALA A 193 -21.54 1.88 -4.27
N GLU A 194 -21.51 0.65 -4.73
CA GLU A 194 -21.48 -0.45 -3.80
C GLU A 194 -20.10 -0.42 -3.15
N ARG A 195 -20.10 -0.29 -1.83
CA ARG A 195 -18.97 0.04 -0.96
C ARG A 195 -17.77 -0.86 -1.21
N ILE A 196 -16.72 -0.32 -1.81
CA ILE A 196 -15.38 -0.88 -1.66
C ILE A 196 -14.89 -0.36 -0.31
N VAL A 197 -14.82 -1.22 0.68
CA VAL A 197 -14.22 -0.93 1.98
C VAL A 197 -12.79 -1.43 1.90
N PHE A 198 -11.83 -0.50 1.94
CA PHE A 198 -10.40 -0.80 2.10
C PHE A 198 -10.09 -1.03 3.56
#